data_7dc4cb9a822f1b1216d7e9db5edc4fb9
#
_entry.id   7dc4cb9a822f1b1216d7e9db5edc4fb9
#
_cell.length_a   1.000
_cell.length_b   1.000
_cell.length_c   1.000
_cell.angle_alpha   90.00
_cell.angle_beta   90.00
_cell.angle_gamma   90.00
#
_symmetry.space_group_name_H-M   'P 1'
#
loop_
_entity.id
_entity.type
_entity.pdbx_description
1 polymer ?
#
loop_
_entity_poly.entity_id
_entity_poly.type
_entity_poly.pdbx_seq_one_letter_code
_entity_poly.pdbx_strand_id
1 'polypeptide(L)'
;MPTNGLHQVLKIQFGLLNDTDRYLTAESFGFKVNASAPSLKRKQIWLLEPDPGLSTAVLFRSSHLGRYLSAEEDGRVACEAERPGRDCRFLVLPQPDGRWVLQSEPHGRFFGGTEDQLSCFATAISPAELWTVHLAIHPQAHLLSVSRRRYVHLCPQDDEMVADGDMPWGVDALLTLIFQSRRYCLKSCDSRYLRSDGRLVWEPEAHACYTLEFKAGKLAFKDCDGRYLAPVGPAGTLKAGRNTRPGKDELFDLEESHPQVVLVAANHRYVSVRQGVNVSANQDEELDHETFLMQIDQETKKCTFYSSTGGYWTLVTHGGIQAIATQISANTMFEMEWRGRRVALKASNGRYVCMKKNGQLAAISDFVGRPHSALSRSADEEFILKLINRPILVLRGLDGFVCHRRGSNQLDTNRSAYDVFHLSFSDGAYQIRGRGGGFWYTGSHGSVCSDGELAEDFLFEFRERGRLAIRALNGKYLRGGASGLLRADADLPAGSALWEY
;
A
#
# COMPACT_ATOMS: atom_id res chain seq x y z
N MET A 1 -5.94 30.17 5.38
CA MET A 1 -7.40 29.96 5.54
C MET A 1 -7.62 28.53 6.00
N PRO A 2 -8.55 28.29 6.91
CA PRO A 2 -8.83 26.95 7.40
C PRO A 2 -9.43 26.06 6.31
N THR A 3 -9.06 24.82 6.30
CA THR A 3 -9.60 23.74 5.46
C THR A 3 -9.64 23.93 3.94
N ASN A 4 -9.19 25.05 3.40
CA ASN A 4 -9.31 25.37 1.97
C ASN A 4 -8.75 24.26 1.06
N GLY A 5 -9.61 23.58 0.35
CA GLY A 5 -9.26 22.52 -0.59
C GLY A 5 -8.72 21.24 0.04
N LEU A 6 -8.44 21.21 1.35
CA LEU A 6 -7.84 20.07 2.03
C LEU A 6 -8.75 18.84 1.96
N HIS A 7 -10.03 19.01 2.21
CA HIS A 7 -11.01 17.92 2.28
C HIS A 7 -11.44 17.37 0.93
N GLN A 8 -11.24 18.11 -0.16
CA GLN A 8 -11.83 17.78 -1.46
C GLN A 8 -11.36 16.45 -2.02
N VAL A 9 -10.09 16.11 -1.78
CA VAL A 9 -9.47 14.94 -2.38
C VAL A 9 -8.56 14.16 -1.43
N LEU A 10 -8.53 14.50 -0.14
CA LEU A 10 -7.76 13.73 0.83
C LEU A 10 -8.49 12.44 1.16
N LYS A 11 -8.15 11.39 0.44
CA LYS A 11 -8.73 10.05 0.59
C LYS A 11 -7.89 9.12 1.46
N ILE A 12 -6.74 9.61 1.91
CA ILE A 12 -5.79 8.82 2.70
C ILE A 12 -6.32 8.74 4.14
N GLN A 13 -6.35 7.54 4.67
CA GLN A 13 -6.61 7.31 6.09
C GLN A 13 -5.43 7.76 6.92
N PHE A 14 -5.68 8.23 8.13
CA PHE A 14 -4.65 8.79 9.00
C PHE A 14 -4.97 8.60 10.47
N GLY A 15 -3.95 8.76 11.31
CA GLY A 15 -4.08 8.95 12.74
C GLY A 15 -3.70 10.36 13.14
N LEU A 16 -4.20 10.79 14.29
CA LEU A 16 -3.87 12.08 14.90
C LEU A 16 -3.13 11.83 16.21
N LEU A 17 -1.89 12.31 16.26
CA LEU A 17 -0.96 12.15 17.36
C LEU A 17 -0.89 13.46 18.16
N ASN A 18 -1.18 13.41 19.46
CA ASN A 18 -1.11 14.60 20.32
C ASN A 18 0.33 14.93 20.72
N ASP A 19 0.54 15.95 21.52
CA ASP A 19 1.86 16.39 21.95
C ASP A 19 2.55 15.43 22.94
N THR A 20 1.80 14.50 23.55
CA THR A 20 2.34 13.44 24.42
C THR A 20 2.59 12.13 23.69
N ASP A 21 2.63 12.14 22.34
CA ASP A 21 2.82 10.95 21.49
C ASP A 21 1.78 9.88 21.68
N ARG A 22 0.49 10.29 21.79
CA ARG A 22 -0.65 9.40 21.89
C ARG A 22 -1.66 9.69 20.77
N TYR A 23 -2.33 8.64 20.32
CA TYR A 23 -3.25 8.70 19.18
C TYR A 23 -4.69 8.88 19.60
N LEU A 24 -5.40 9.73 18.87
CA LEU A 24 -6.84 9.89 18.98
C LEU A 24 -7.53 8.55 18.66
N THR A 25 -8.27 8.05 19.65
CA THR A 25 -8.91 6.73 19.60
C THR A 25 -10.41 6.88 19.76
N ALA A 26 -11.18 6.16 18.92
CA ALA A 26 -12.61 6.00 19.06
C ALA A 26 -12.94 4.67 19.72
N GLU A 27 -13.56 4.70 20.89
CA GLU A 27 -13.96 3.50 21.62
C GLU A 27 -15.38 3.06 21.27
N SER A 28 -15.58 1.76 21.14
CA SER A 28 -16.90 1.19 20.87
C SER A 28 -17.85 1.34 22.05
N PHE A 29 -17.33 1.18 23.25
CA PHE A 29 -18.14 1.32 24.46
C PHE A 29 -18.36 2.79 24.81
N GLY A 30 -19.62 3.19 24.86
CA GLY A 30 -20.00 4.57 25.19
C GLY A 30 -19.63 5.60 24.14
N PHE A 31 -19.10 5.18 22.98
CA PHE A 31 -18.66 6.06 21.88
C PHE A 31 -17.69 7.16 22.32
N LYS A 32 -16.93 6.88 23.34
CA LYS A 32 -15.96 7.81 23.90
C LYS A 32 -14.74 7.96 23.00
N VAL A 33 -14.09 9.09 23.12
CA VAL A 33 -12.80 9.35 22.49
C VAL A 33 -11.74 9.60 23.56
N ASN A 34 -10.53 9.13 23.29
CA ASN A 34 -9.39 9.37 24.15
C ASN A 34 -8.11 9.50 23.32
N ALA A 35 -7.02 9.92 23.96
CA ALA A 35 -5.70 9.98 23.36
C ALA A 35 -4.71 9.24 24.29
N SER A 36 -4.91 7.93 24.46
CA SER A 36 -4.11 7.05 25.33
C SER A 36 -3.27 6.04 24.56
N ALA A 37 -3.65 5.72 23.32
CA ALA A 37 -3.00 4.67 22.53
C ALA A 37 -1.59 5.07 22.11
N PRO A 38 -0.57 4.23 22.41
CA PRO A 38 0.81 4.51 22.01
C PRO A 38 1.11 4.17 20.54
N SER A 39 0.17 3.56 19.83
CA SER A 39 0.40 3.09 18.46
C SER A 39 -0.84 3.28 17.58
N LEU A 40 -0.59 3.43 16.28
CA LEU A 40 -1.64 3.59 15.27
C LEU A 40 -2.16 2.22 14.84
N LYS A 41 -3.34 1.87 15.35
CA LYS A 41 -4.05 0.64 15.01
C LYS A 41 -5.48 0.96 14.57
N ARG A 42 -6.30 -0.07 14.35
CA ARG A 42 -7.65 0.05 13.80
C ARG A 42 -8.53 1.14 14.45
N LYS A 43 -8.50 1.24 15.79
CA LYS A 43 -9.30 2.21 16.53
C LYS A 43 -8.80 3.66 16.44
N GLN A 44 -7.58 3.85 15.93
CA GLN A 44 -6.92 5.15 15.80
C GLN A 44 -6.97 5.70 14.36
N ILE A 45 -7.63 4.99 13.46
CA ILE A 45 -7.69 5.38 12.04
C ILE A 45 -8.91 6.23 11.76
N TRP A 46 -8.68 7.38 11.11
CA TRP A 46 -9.69 8.38 10.79
C TRP A 46 -9.73 8.67 9.30
N LEU A 47 -10.89 9.08 8.83
CA LEU A 47 -11.16 9.55 7.48
C LEU A 47 -11.58 11.01 7.53
N LEU A 48 -11.11 11.79 6.57
CA LEU A 48 -11.51 13.17 6.38
C LEU A 48 -12.56 13.25 5.27
N GLU A 49 -13.73 13.77 5.57
CA GLU A 49 -14.82 13.94 4.61
C GLU A 49 -15.25 15.40 4.51
N PRO A 50 -15.68 15.87 3.32
CA PRO A 50 -16.29 17.20 3.22
C PRO A 50 -17.68 17.22 3.88
N ASP A 51 -18.02 18.32 4.54
CA ASP A 51 -19.40 18.50 5.00
C ASP A 51 -20.31 18.82 3.81
N PRO A 52 -21.42 18.08 3.60
CA PRO A 52 -22.29 18.31 2.45
C PRO A 52 -23.03 19.64 2.48
N GLY A 53 -23.22 20.23 3.66
CA GLY A 53 -23.95 21.49 3.85
C GLY A 53 -23.08 22.73 3.98
N LEU A 54 -21.76 22.58 4.23
CA LEU A 54 -20.84 23.71 4.45
C LEU A 54 -19.47 23.39 3.86
N SER A 55 -19.14 24.00 2.75
CA SER A 55 -17.91 23.70 1.98
C SER A 55 -16.62 24.02 2.69
N THR A 56 -16.62 24.84 3.73
CA THR A 56 -15.44 25.19 4.51
C THR A 56 -15.18 24.24 5.68
N ALA A 57 -16.14 23.39 6.02
CA ALA A 57 -16.04 22.46 7.13
C ALA A 57 -15.70 21.05 6.67
N VAL A 58 -15.05 20.29 7.55
CA VAL A 58 -14.74 18.89 7.37
C VAL A 58 -15.33 18.05 8.49
N LEU A 59 -15.46 16.76 8.19
CA LEU A 59 -15.94 15.74 9.12
C LEU A 59 -14.84 14.73 9.36
N PHE A 60 -14.69 14.32 10.62
CA PHE A 60 -13.76 13.26 11.02
C PHE A 60 -14.57 12.01 11.30
N ARG A 61 -14.41 11.00 10.45
CA ARG A 61 -15.11 9.73 10.59
C ARG A 61 -14.16 8.66 11.09
N SER A 62 -14.54 7.96 12.16
CA SER A 62 -13.80 6.79 12.60
C SER A 62 -13.91 5.66 11.59
N SER A 63 -12.80 5.17 11.08
CA SER A 63 -12.78 4.03 10.16
C SER A 63 -13.34 2.76 10.82
N HIS A 64 -13.07 2.60 12.10
CA HIS A 64 -13.49 1.45 12.91
C HIS A 64 -15.00 1.45 13.19
N LEU A 65 -15.55 2.58 13.61
CA LEU A 65 -16.96 2.69 14.01
C LEU A 65 -17.89 3.11 12.88
N GLY A 66 -17.37 3.75 11.85
CA GLY A 66 -18.18 4.38 10.82
C GLY A 66 -18.97 5.59 11.31
N ARG A 67 -18.59 6.15 12.46
CA ARG A 67 -19.28 7.25 13.14
C ARG A 67 -18.41 8.51 13.14
N TYR A 68 -19.06 9.65 13.37
CA TYR A 68 -18.44 10.97 13.27
C TYR A 68 -18.08 11.55 14.63
N LEU A 69 -16.89 12.16 14.69
CA LEU A 69 -16.47 12.95 15.84
C LEU A 69 -17.37 14.18 15.96
N SER A 70 -17.87 14.44 17.16
CA SER A 70 -18.70 15.61 17.47
C SER A 70 -18.20 16.34 18.71
N ALA A 71 -18.42 17.66 18.72
CA ALA A 71 -18.13 18.53 19.85
C ALA A 71 -19.36 19.37 20.19
N GLU A 72 -19.89 19.21 21.39
CA GLU A 72 -21.03 19.97 21.88
C GLU A 72 -20.62 21.36 22.36
N GLU A 73 -21.60 22.22 22.62
CA GLU A 73 -21.37 23.59 23.07
C GLU A 73 -20.62 23.67 24.41
N ASP A 74 -20.87 22.71 25.28
CA ASP A 74 -20.18 22.59 26.58
C ASP A 74 -18.75 22.01 26.48
N GLY A 75 -18.28 21.69 25.28
CA GLY A 75 -16.97 21.15 25.02
C GLY A 75 -16.87 19.64 25.10
N ARG A 76 -17.97 18.94 25.37
CA ARG A 76 -18.00 17.48 25.41
C ARG A 76 -17.81 16.91 24.01
N VAL A 77 -16.98 15.88 23.89
CA VAL A 77 -16.64 15.22 22.63
C VAL A 77 -17.04 13.76 22.64
N ALA A 78 -17.47 13.25 21.52
CA ALA A 78 -17.87 11.86 21.33
C ALA A 78 -17.73 11.45 19.87
N CYS A 79 -17.70 10.15 19.59
CA CYS A 79 -17.76 9.59 18.24
C CYS A 79 -18.99 8.70 18.10
N GLU A 80 -20.18 9.29 18.27
CA GLU A 80 -21.46 8.58 18.33
C GLU A 80 -22.33 8.77 17.09
N ALA A 81 -22.24 9.91 16.43
CA ALA A 81 -23.12 10.28 15.34
C ALA A 81 -23.00 9.36 14.13
N GLU A 82 -24.09 8.70 13.77
CA GLU A 82 -24.17 7.87 12.55
C GLU A 82 -24.28 8.74 11.30
N ARG A 83 -24.92 9.90 11.44
CA ARG A 83 -25.06 10.91 10.39
C ARG A 83 -24.46 12.22 10.87
N PRO A 84 -23.72 12.92 10.00
CA PRO A 84 -23.11 14.18 10.40
C PRO A 84 -24.13 15.26 10.67
N GLY A 85 -24.06 15.85 11.86
CA GLY A 85 -24.84 17.00 12.25
C GLY A 85 -24.00 18.25 12.38
N ARG A 86 -24.59 19.34 12.88
CA ARG A 86 -23.91 20.62 13.07
C ARG A 86 -22.66 20.49 13.98
N ASP A 87 -22.76 19.74 15.06
CA ASP A 87 -21.68 19.56 16.03
C ASP A 87 -20.53 18.67 15.51
N CYS A 88 -20.70 18.05 14.35
CA CYS A 88 -19.64 17.28 13.69
C CYS A 88 -18.75 18.13 12.79
N ARG A 89 -19.06 19.41 12.58
CA ARG A 89 -18.33 20.30 11.70
C ARG A 89 -17.09 20.86 12.38
N PHE A 90 -15.95 20.64 11.74
CA PHE A 90 -14.66 21.16 12.18
C PHE A 90 -13.97 21.96 11.10
N LEU A 91 -13.17 22.93 11.55
CA LEU A 91 -12.21 23.64 10.71
C LEU A 91 -10.81 23.09 11.05
N VAL A 92 -10.03 22.80 10.04
CA VAL A 92 -8.62 22.43 10.21
C VAL A 92 -7.77 23.66 10.01
N LEU A 93 -6.95 24.00 11.01
CA LEU A 93 -6.05 25.14 10.98
C LEU A 93 -4.60 24.59 10.95
N PRO A 94 -4.00 24.44 9.73
CA PRO A 94 -2.62 24.00 9.63
C PRO A 94 -1.67 25.00 10.29
N GLN A 95 -0.72 24.48 11.07
CA GLN A 95 0.29 25.28 11.75
C GLN A 95 1.59 25.33 10.93
N PRO A 96 2.48 26.31 11.16
CA PRO A 96 3.75 26.42 10.44
C PRO A 96 4.65 25.18 10.54
N ASP A 97 4.54 24.42 11.61
CA ASP A 97 5.30 23.17 11.83
C ASP A 97 4.62 21.93 11.25
N GLY A 98 3.53 22.08 10.48
CA GLY A 98 2.78 21.02 9.84
C GLY A 98 1.71 20.36 10.71
N ARG A 99 1.68 20.66 12.02
CA ARG A 99 0.64 20.13 12.89
C ARG A 99 -0.71 20.77 12.60
N TRP A 100 -1.79 20.12 13.00
CA TRP A 100 -3.16 20.62 12.83
C TRP A 100 -3.75 21.07 14.15
N VAL A 101 -4.53 22.14 14.08
CA VAL A 101 -5.49 22.54 15.11
C VAL A 101 -6.89 22.28 14.57
N LEU A 102 -7.71 21.63 15.37
CA LEU A 102 -9.10 21.32 15.03
C LEU A 102 -10.01 22.24 15.81
N GLN A 103 -10.78 23.07 15.10
CA GLN A 103 -11.71 24.02 15.69
C GLN A 103 -13.13 23.59 15.40
N SER A 104 -13.99 23.51 16.43
CA SER A 104 -15.42 23.36 16.24
C SER A 104 -15.94 24.54 15.43
N GLU A 105 -16.52 24.28 14.26
CA GLU A 105 -17.07 25.34 13.41
C GLU A 105 -18.21 26.10 14.10
N PRO A 106 -19.24 25.42 14.68
CA PRO A 106 -20.35 26.13 15.30
C PRO A 106 -20.01 26.82 16.61
N HIS A 107 -19.02 26.34 17.38
CA HIS A 107 -18.73 26.82 18.72
C HIS A 107 -17.42 27.61 18.83
N GLY A 108 -16.58 27.57 17.79
CA GLY A 108 -15.32 28.31 17.74
C GLY A 108 -14.25 27.86 18.73
N ARG A 109 -14.41 26.70 19.35
CA ARG A 109 -13.51 26.16 20.36
C ARG A 109 -12.53 25.16 19.76
N PHE A 110 -11.38 24.99 20.41
CA PHE A 110 -10.31 24.11 19.95
C PHE A 110 -10.32 22.76 20.65
N PHE A 111 -10.11 21.71 19.86
CA PHE A 111 -10.13 20.32 20.30
C PHE A 111 -8.74 19.89 20.81
N GLY A 112 -8.68 19.34 22.00
CA GLY A 112 -7.43 18.86 22.57
C GLY A 112 -7.59 18.16 23.90
N GLY A 113 -6.44 17.85 24.49
CA GLY A 113 -6.35 17.20 25.78
C GLY A 113 -5.43 15.99 25.76
N THR A 114 -5.40 15.28 26.87
CA THR A 114 -4.57 14.08 27.08
C THR A 114 -5.40 12.96 27.64
N GLU A 115 -4.99 11.72 27.35
CA GLU A 115 -5.61 10.50 27.85
C GLU A 115 -7.14 10.48 27.62
N ASP A 116 -7.90 10.34 28.69
CA ASP A 116 -9.37 10.30 28.66
C ASP A 116 -10.02 11.68 28.87
N GLN A 117 -9.21 12.74 28.94
CA GLN A 117 -9.66 14.11 29.19
C GLN A 117 -9.62 14.99 27.94
N LEU A 118 -10.18 14.47 26.86
CA LEU A 118 -10.35 15.24 25.64
C LEU A 118 -11.56 16.15 25.73
N SER A 119 -11.42 17.37 25.27
CA SER A 119 -12.52 18.31 25.17
C SER A 119 -12.33 19.29 23.99
N CYS A 120 -13.39 19.95 23.59
CA CYS A 120 -13.35 21.00 22.58
C CYS A 120 -13.86 22.31 23.22
N PHE A 121 -13.12 22.82 24.17
CA PHE A 121 -13.53 23.98 24.96
C PHE A 121 -12.44 25.06 25.06
N ALA A 122 -11.23 24.80 24.57
CA ALA A 122 -10.15 25.77 24.62
C ALA A 122 -10.44 27.00 23.75
N THR A 123 -10.12 28.18 24.27
CA THR A 123 -10.27 29.46 23.56
C THR A 123 -8.99 29.93 22.91
N ALA A 124 -7.87 29.31 23.28
CA ALA A 124 -6.54 29.58 22.75
C ALA A 124 -5.83 28.29 22.41
N ILE A 125 -4.87 28.38 21.52
CA ILE A 125 -4.10 27.21 21.08
C ILE A 125 -2.89 27.05 22.02
N SER A 126 -2.82 25.88 22.66
CA SER A 126 -1.67 25.42 23.43
C SER A 126 -1.14 24.12 22.85
N PRO A 127 -0.02 23.57 23.34
CA PRO A 127 0.45 22.27 22.87
C PRO A 127 -0.59 21.15 22.94
N ALA A 128 -1.55 21.20 23.87
CA ALA A 128 -2.60 20.22 24.04
C ALA A 128 -3.57 20.16 22.84
N GLU A 129 -3.68 21.23 22.05
CA GLU A 129 -4.57 21.33 20.89
C GLU A 129 -3.84 21.10 19.55
N LEU A 130 -2.57 20.70 19.60
CA LEU A 130 -1.76 20.44 18.41
C LEU A 130 -1.73 18.95 18.09
N TRP A 131 -2.07 18.62 16.85
CA TRP A 131 -2.14 17.24 16.37
C TRP A 131 -1.22 17.03 15.18
N THR A 132 -0.41 15.96 15.25
CA THR A 132 0.41 15.52 14.12
C THR A 132 -0.36 14.48 13.31
N VAL A 133 -0.36 14.62 11.99
CA VAL A 133 -0.97 13.66 11.08
C VAL A 133 0.01 12.53 10.81
N HIS A 134 -0.43 11.31 11.11
CA HIS A 134 0.28 10.09 10.75
C HIS A 134 -0.54 9.34 9.70
N LEU A 135 -0.02 9.21 8.49
CA LEU A 135 -0.72 8.53 7.40
C LEU A 135 -0.86 7.04 7.71
N ALA A 136 -2.10 6.54 7.69
CA ALA A 136 -2.41 5.14 7.95
C ALA A 136 -2.44 4.35 6.63
N ILE A 137 -1.31 4.34 5.94
CA ILE A 137 -1.10 3.65 4.66
C ILE A 137 0.00 2.62 4.81
N HIS A 138 0.06 1.68 3.86
CA HIS A 138 1.22 0.82 3.73
C HIS A 138 2.45 1.68 3.42
N PRO A 139 3.60 1.44 4.05
CA PRO A 139 4.77 2.31 3.89
C PRO A 139 5.37 2.28 2.49
N GLN A 140 5.16 1.21 1.71
CA GLN A 140 5.63 1.10 0.33
C GLN A 140 4.55 1.63 -0.62
N ALA A 141 4.89 2.66 -1.39
CA ALA A 141 3.94 3.38 -2.23
C ALA A 141 4.63 4.03 -3.43
N HIS A 142 3.83 4.60 -4.32
CA HIS A 142 4.29 5.39 -5.47
C HIS A 142 4.00 6.87 -5.24
N LEU A 143 4.88 7.71 -5.73
CA LEU A 143 4.76 9.16 -5.64
C LEU A 143 4.62 9.75 -7.06
N LEU A 144 3.52 10.45 -7.30
CA LEU A 144 3.21 11.08 -8.59
C LEU A 144 3.34 12.59 -8.46
N SER A 145 4.20 13.20 -9.27
CA SER A 145 4.29 14.67 -9.37
C SER A 145 3.03 15.23 -10.01
N VAL A 146 2.37 16.16 -9.33
CA VAL A 146 1.14 16.79 -9.84
C VAL A 146 1.41 17.66 -11.08
N SER A 147 2.50 18.43 -11.09
CA SER A 147 2.82 19.32 -12.21
C SER A 147 3.31 18.59 -13.44
N ARG A 148 4.15 17.59 -13.25
CA ARG A 148 4.76 16.82 -14.35
C ARG A 148 3.87 15.67 -14.80
N ARG A 149 2.95 15.20 -13.97
CA ARG A 149 2.15 13.99 -14.17
C ARG A 149 3.03 12.78 -14.47
N ARG A 150 4.12 12.67 -13.70
CA ARG A 150 5.10 11.61 -13.83
C ARG A 150 5.41 11.02 -12.45
N TYR A 151 5.69 9.72 -12.46
CA TYR A 151 6.06 8.99 -11.23
C TYR A 151 7.52 9.19 -10.91
N VAL A 152 7.78 9.30 -9.60
CA VAL A 152 9.13 9.35 -9.05
C VAL A 152 9.73 7.95 -9.03
N HIS A 153 10.94 7.81 -9.52
CA HIS A 153 11.69 6.56 -9.46
C HIS A 153 13.18 6.82 -9.29
N LEU A 154 13.91 5.80 -8.80
CA LEU A 154 15.35 5.84 -8.75
C LEU A 154 15.90 5.66 -10.17
N CYS A 155 16.75 6.60 -10.61
CA CYS A 155 17.49 6.48 -11.84
C CYS A 155 18.88 5.92 -11.53
N PRO A 156 19.18 4.63 -11.85
CA PRO A 156 20.46 4.04 -11.46
C PRO A 156 21.67 4.66 -12.14
N GLN A 157 21.48 5.21 -13.33
CA GLN A 157 22.54 5.81 -14.14
C GLN A 157 23.03 7.12 -13.53
N ASP A 158 22.14 7.95 -13.04
CA ASP A 158 22.45 9.26 -12.47
C ASP A 158 22.51 9.24 -10.93
N ASP A 159 22.14 8.12 -10.31
CA ASP A 159 22.05 7.94 -8.86
C ASP A 159 21.17 9.00 -8.20
N GLU A 160 20.04 9.32 -8.83
CA GLU A 160 19.07 10.32 -8.40
C GLU A 160 17.64 9.80 -8.44
N MET A 161 16.79 10.39 -7.61
CA MET A 161 15.36 10.22 -7.74
C MET A 161 14.82 11.23 -8.75
N VAL A 162 14.09 10.76 -9.76
CA VAL A 162 13.57 11.60 -10.85
C VAL A 162 12.09 11.37 -11.08
N ALA A 163 11.36 12.42 -11.40
CA ALA A 163 9.91 12.37 -11.69
C ALA A 163 9.69 12.41 -13.22
N ASP A 164 10.01 11.32 -13.90
CA ASP A 164 9.91 11.20 -15.35
C ASP A 164 9.21 9.92 -15.84
N GLY A 165 8.75 9.06 -14.92
CA GLY A 165 8.08 7.81 -15.27
C GLY A 165 6.62 8.01 -15.69
N ASP A 166 6.25 7.50 -16.86
CA ASP A 166 4.85 7.51 -17.31
C ASP A 166 3.98 6.58 -16.47
N MET A 167 4.58 5.52 -15.95
CA MET A 167 3.92 4.51 -15.10
C MET A 167 4.84 4.16 -13.93
N PRO A 168 4.27 3.69 -12.81
CA PRO A 168 5.06 3.26 -11.65
C PRO A 168 5.67 1.87 -11.89
N TRP A 169 6.51 1.75 -12.91
CA TRP A 169 7.00 0.49 -13.43
C TRP A 169 8.30 0.07 -12.77
N GLY A 170 8.36 -1.21 -12.37
CA GLY A 170 9.55 -1.79 -11.76
C GLY A 170 9.71 -1.46 -10.28
N VAL A 171 10.76 -2.01 -9.68
CA VAL A 171 11.13 -1.79 -8.27
C VAL A 171 11.56 -0.35 -8.03
N ASP A 172 12.17 0.28 -9.02
CA ASP A 172 12.72 1.63 -8.91
C ASP A 172 11.69 2.70 -8.59
N ALA A 173 10.42 2.47 -8.94
CA ALA A 173 9.31 3.37 -8.64
C ALA A 173 8.68 3.14 -7.26
N LEU A 174 9.09 2.12 -6.54
CA LEU A 174 8.60 1.81 -5.21
C LEU A 174 9.40 2.60 -4.17
N LEU A 175 8.72 3.45 -3.42
CA LEU A 175 9.29 4.25 -2.34
C LEU A 175 8.79 3.73 -1.00
N THR A 176 9.61 3.87 0.03
CA THR A 176 9.19 3.60 1.40
C THR A 176 9.11 4.92 2.17
N LEU A 177 7.93 5.21 2.71
CA LEU A 177 7.72 6.35 3.60
C LEU A 177 7.94 5.90 5.04
N ILE A 178 8.81 6.61 5.75
CA ILE A 178 9.11 6.31 7.13
C ILE A 178 8.66 7.48 8.00
N PHE A 179 7.75 7.20 8.92
CA PHE A 179 7.31 8.16 9.94
C PHE A 179 8.19 8.03 11.17
N GLN A 180 8.95 9.06 11.46
CA GLN A 180 9.89 9.07 12.58
C GLN A 180 9.97 10.48 13.18
N SER A 181 9.81 10.58 14.49
CA SER A 181 9.90 11.86 15.21
C SER A 181 8.99 12.95 14.61
N ARG A 182 7.74 12.57 14.29
CA ARG A 182 6.71 13.43 13.71
C ARG A 182 7.03 13.94 12.29
N ARG A 183 8.03 13.37 11.64
CA ARG A 183 8.46 13.71 10.29
C ARG A 183 8.48 12.50 9.39
N TYR A 184 8.58 12.75 8.10
CA TYR A 184 8.64 11.72 7.09
C TYR A 184 10.00 11.71 6.40
N CYS A 185 10.56 10.51 6.23
CA CYS A 185 11.68 10.26 5.37
C CYS A 185 11.21 9.47 4.14
N LEU A 186 11.81 9.75 2.99
CA LEU A 186 11.58 9.01 1.76
C LEU A 186 12.77 8.10 1.49
N LYS A 187 12.54 6.81 1.42
CA LYS A 187 13.55 5.80 1.12
C LYS A 187 13.39 5.29 -0.30
N SER A 188 14.48 5.22 -1.04
CA SER A 188 14.53 4.57 -2.35
C SER A 188 14.46 3.05 -2.24
N CYS A 189 14.31 2.36 -3.37
CA CYS A 189 14.26 0.89 -3.42
C CYS A 189 15.54 0.22 -2.91
N ASP A 190 16.67 0.90 -2.95
CA ASP A 190 17.96 0.42 -2.43
C ASP A 190 18.23 0.83 -0.97
N SER A 191 17.19 1.27 -0.27
CA SER A 191 17.21 1.61 1.16
C SER A 191 18.00 2.85 1.53
N ARG A 192 18.20 3.78 0.59
CA ARG A 192 18.81 5.08 0.86
C ARG A 192 17.76 6.18 1.06
N TYR A 193 18.07 7.13 1.91
CA TYR A 193 17.21 8.27 2.22
C TYR A 193 17.46 9.43 1.26
N LEU A 194 16.38 10.04 0.79
CA LEU A 194 16.45 11.21 -0.07
C LEU A 194 16.69 12.48 0.77
N ARG A 195 17.82 13.14 0.52
CA ARG A 195 18.09 14.48 1.05
C ARG A 195 17.43 15.56 0.21
N SER A 196 17.18 16.70 0.81
CA SER A 196 16.58 17.84 0.12
C SER A 196 17.48 18.45 -0.98
N ASP A 197 18.79 18.17 -0.98
CA ASP A 197 19.70 18.56 -2.06
C ASP A 197 19.72 17.56 -3.24
N GLY A 198 18.92 16.50 -3.17
CA GLY A 198 18.83 15.45 -4.18
C GLY A 198 19.76 14.26 -3.96
N ARG A 199 20.65 14.30 -3.00
CA ARG A 199 21.54 13.18 -2.68
C ARG A 199 20.81 12.07 -1.96
N LEU A 200 21.27 10.85 -2.20
CA LEU A 200 20.81 9.66 -1.50
C LEU A 200 21.85 9.23 -0.46
N VAL A 201 21.43 9.10 0.79
CA VAL A 201 22.31 8.80 1.92
C VAL A 201 21.81 7.59 2.71
N TRP A 202 22.74 6.91 3.39
CA TRP A 202 22.42 5.68 4.13
C TRP A 202 21.76 5.93 5.49
N GLU A 203 21.97 7.12 6.07
CA GLU A 203 21.44 7.48 7.38
C GLU A 203 20.46 8.67 7.27
N PRO A 204 19.42 8.72 8.09
CA PRO A 204 18.45 9.81 8.06
C PRO A 204 19.04 11.06 8.72
N GLU A 205 19.54 11.95 7.91
CA GLU A 205 20.05 13.28 8.33
C GLU A 205 18.90 14.30 8.42
N ALA A 206 19.16 15.46 9.04
CA ALA A 206 18.16 16.53 9.18
C ALA A 206 17.55 16.96 7.83
N HIS A 207 18.37 17.07 6.78
CA HIS A 207 17.93 17.41 5.42
C HIS A 207 17.27 16.24 4.67
N ALA A 208 17.19 15.07 5.27
CA ALA A 208 16.45 13.92 4.74
C ALA A 208 15.13 13.66 5.49
N CYS A 209 14.77 14.53 6.41
CA CYS A 209 13.52 14.47 7.18
C CYS A 209 12.62 15.64 6.80
N TYR A 210 11.37 15.35 6.50
CA TYR A 210 10.42 16.31 5.97
C TYR A 210 9.20 16.46 6.86
N THR A 211 8.76 17.70 7.01
CA THR A 211 7.44 17.99 7.53
C THR A 211 6.43 17.82 6.41
N LEU A 212 5.41 17.01 6.64
CA LEU A 212 4.36 16.76 5.66
C LEU A 212 3.29 17.85 5.78
N GLU A 213 3.00 18.51 4.65
CA GLU A 213 1.91 19.46 4.53
C GLU A 213 0.92 19.01 3.48
N PHE A 214 -0.31 19.51 3.61
CA PHE A 214 -1.41 19.16 2.70
C PHE A 214 -1.96 20.43 2.06
N LYS A 215 -2.15 20.38 0.75
CA LYS A 215 -2.80 21.44 0.00
C LYS A 215 -3.67 20.85 -1.11
N ALA A 216 -4.93 21.22 -1.15
CA ALA A 216 -5.91 20.69 -2.11
C ALA A 216 -5.94 19.14 -2.14
N GLY A 217 -5.78 18.52 -0.97
CA GLY A 217 -5.74 17.07 -0.81
C GLY A 217 -4.47 16.40 -1.29
N LYS A 218 -3.46 17.16 -1.70
CA LYS A 218 -2.16 16.69 -2.16
C LYS A 218 -1.11 16.85 -1.07
N LEU A 219 0.02 16.19 -1.22
CA LEU A 219 1.12 16.18 -0.28
C LEU A 219 2.24 17.13 -0.70
N ALA A 220 2.82 17.83 0.26
CA ALA A 220 4.04 18.61 0.10
C ALA A 220 5.04 18.21 1.19
N PHE A 221 6.30 18.11 0.82
CA PHE A 221 7.40 17.70 1.70
C PHE A 221 8.32 18.90 1.96
N LYS A 222 8.24 19.45 3.15
CA LYS A 222 8.99 20.63 3.57
C LYS A 222 10.25 20.21 4.32
N ASP A 223 11.41 20.68 3.88
CA ASP A 223 12.67 20.39 4.54
C ASP A 223 12.90 21.26 5.78
N CYS A 224 14.03 21.06 6.46
CA CYS A 224 14.37 21.80 7.67
C CYS A 224 14.68 23.30 7.42
N ASP A 225 14.93 23.69 6.17
CA ASP A 225 15.17 25.09 5.77
C ASP A 225 13.90 25.80 5.29
N GLY A 226 12.75 25.12 5.36
CA GLY A 226 11.47 25.67 4.93
C GLY A 226 11.21 25.63 3.45
N ARG A 227 11.96 24.84 2.70
CA ARG A 227 11.79 24.61 1.25
C ARG A 227 11.12 23.28 0.98
N TYR A 228 10.58 23.14 -0.20
CA TYR A 228 9.78 21.97 -0.57
C TYR A 228 10.44 21.17 -1.68
N LEU A 229 10.33 19.86 -1.58
CA LEU A 229 10.72 18.96 -2.67
C LEU A 229 9.90 19.26 -3.91
N ALA A 230 10.57 19.29 -5.06
CA ALA A 230 9.95 19.49 -6.36
C ALA A 230 10.78 18.79 -7.43
N PRO A 231 10.17 18.40 -8.58
CA PRO A 231 10.94 17.98 -9.73
C PRO A 231 11.63 19.21 -10.34
N VAL A 232 12.95 19.17 -10.42
CA VAL A 232 13.79 20.28 -10.86
C VAL A 232 14.54 19.92 -12.14
N GLY A 233 14.61 20.87 -13.07
CA GLY A 233 15.31 20.70 -14.32
C GLY A 233 14.58 19.82 -15.35
N PRO A 234 15.21 19.57 -16.51
CA PRO A 234 14.57 18.79 -17.59
C PRO A 234 14.28 17.33 -17.20
N ALA A 235 15.18 16.71 -16.46
CA ALA A 235 15.03 15.33 -15.99
C ALA A 235 14.00 15.16 -14.88
N GLY A 236 13.64 16.25 -14.18
CA GLY A 236 12.73 16.18 -13.05
C GLY A 236 13.37 15.63 -11.79
N THR A 237 14.65 15.93 -11.55
CA THR A 237 15.36 15.52 -10.34
C THR A 237 14.63 16.02 -9.10
N LEU A 238 14.36 15.12 -8.17
CA LEU A 238 13.63 15.42 -6.95
C LEU A 238 14.58 16.03 -5.92
N LYS A 239 14.39 17.31 -5.65
CA LYS A 239 15.16 18.07 -4.64
C LYS A 239 14.40 19.32 -4.24
N ALA A 240 14.84 19.99 -3.18
CA ALA A 240 14.25 21.24 -2.73
C ALA A 240 14.40 22.34 -3.77
N GLY A 241 13.29 22.96 -4.11
CA GLY A 241 13.22 24.10 -5.01
C GLY A 241 13.47 25.42 -4.29
N ARG A 242 13.21 26.52 -5.00
CA ARG A 242 13.37 27.87 -4.45
C ARG A 242 12.14 28.38 -3.68
N ASN A 243 11.00 27.72 -3.88
CA ASN A 243 9.73 28.17 -3.33
C ASN A 243 9.65 27.88 -1.83
N THR A 244 9.14 28.85 -1.10
CA THR A 244 8.88 28.76 0.36
C THR A 244 7.42 28.51 0.68
N ARG A 245 6.59 28.34 -0.36
CA ARG A 245 5.19 27.94 -0.27
C ARG A 245 4.89 26.88 -1.32
N PRO A 246 4.09 25.86 -0.99
CA PRO A 246 3.81 24.80 -1.95
C PRO A 246 2.87 25.30 -3.06
N GLY A 247 3.38 25.29 -4.28
CA GLY A 247 2.61 25.44 -5.52
C GLY A 247 2.41 24.08 -6.19
N LYS A 248 1.97 24.09 -7.44
CA LYS A 248 1.73 22.87 -8.20
C LYS A 248 2.96 21.98 -8.33
N ASP A 249 4.15 22.59 -8.47
CA ASP A 249 5.41 21.86 -8.62
C ASP A 249 5.84 21.13 -7.34
N GLU A 250 5.39 21.58 -6.18
CA GLU A 250 5.73 21.03 -4.88
C GLU A 250 4.69 20.03 -4.37
N LEU A 251 3.66 19.73 -5.16
CA LEU A 251 2.58 18.83 -4.77
C LEU A 251 2.71 17.46 -5.41
N PHE A 252 2.40 16.44 -4.63
CA PHE A 252 2.47 15.04 -5.01
C PHE A 252 1.19 14.30 -4.61
N ASP A 253 0.81 13.34 -5.44
CA ASP A 253 -0.14 12.30 -5.08
C ASP A 253 0.62 11.08 -4.58
N LEU A 254 0.13 10.48 -3.52
CA LEU A 254 0.61 9.21 -3.01
C LEU A 254 -0.35 8.11 -3.43
N GLU A 255 0.17 7.12 -4.16
CA GLU A 255 -0.63 6.01 -4.68
C GLU A 255 -0.18 4.68 -4.09
N GLU A 256 -1.13 3.81 -3.82
CA GLU A 256 -0.84 2.44 -3.43
C GLU A 256 -0.12 1.69 -4.54
N SER A 257 0.82 0.84 -4.17
CA SER A 257 1.51 -0.02 -5.11
C SER A 257 0.72 -1.28 -5.38
N HIS A 258 0.48 -1.56 -6.66
CA HIS A 258 -0.13 -2.81 -7.12
C HIS A 258 0.93 -3.84 -7.50
N PRO A 259 0.63 -5.14 -7.42
CA PRO A 259 1.58 -6.18 -7.80
C PRO A 259 1.91 -6.12 -9.28
N GLN A 260 3.20 -6.18 -9.58
CA GLN A 260 3.72 -6.40 -10.91
C GLN A 260 4.26 -7.84 -10.97
N VAL A 261 3.86 -8.55 -12.00
CA VAL A 261 4.11 -9.98 -12.12
C VAL A 261 4.71 -10.35 -13.46
N VAL A 262 5.43 -11.46 -13.46
CA VAL A 262 5.80 -12.20 -14.66
C VAL A 262 5.13 -13.56 -14.62
N LEU A 263 4.81 -14.10 -15.79
CA LEU A 263 4.22 -15.43 -15.92
C LEU A 263 5.15 -16.30 -16.78
N VAL A 264 5.37 -17.53 -16.31
CA VAL A 264 6.15 -18.54 -17.03
C VAL A 264 5.22 -19.67 -17.44
N ALA A 265 5.20 -19.99 -18.73
CA ALA A 265 4.39 -21.05 -19.28
C ALA A 265 5.07 -22.43 -19.17
N ALA A 266 4.36 -23.47 -19.57
CA ALA A 266 4.83 -24.86 -19.51
C ALA A 266 6.08 -25.12 -20.37
N ASN A 267 6.35 -24.29 -21.37
CA ASN A 267 7.58 -24.31 -22.17
C ASN A 267 8.79 -23.67 -21.48
N HIS A 268 8.66 -23.26 -20.22
CA HIS A 268 9.68 -22.56 -19.42
C HIS A 268 10.08 -21.18 -19.96
N ARG A 269 9.23 -20.58 -20.81
CA ARG A 269 9.42 -19.23 -21.34
C ARG A 269 8.49 -18.23 -20.71
N TYR A 270 8.94 -16.98 -20.67
CA TYR A 270 8.16 -15.87 -20.16
C TYR A 270 7.10 -15.42 -21.14
N VAL A 271 5.91 -15.19 -20.62
CA VAL A 271 4.80 -14.57 -21.35
C VAL A 271 5.17 -13.13 -21.66
N SER A 272 5.00 -12.72 -22.91
CA SER A 272 5.53 -11.45 -23.41
C SER A 272 4.62 -10.82 -24.45
N VAL A 273 4.74 -9.49 -24.57
CA VAL A 273 4.15 -8.67 -25.65
C VAL A 273 5.24 -8.04 -26.53
N ARG A 274 6.47 -8.56 -26.49
CA ARG A 274 7.63 -8.00 -27.20
C ARG A 274 7.51 -8.10 -28.71
N GLN A 275 6.92 -9.18 -29.21
CA GLN A 275 6.82 -9.45 -30.65
C GLN A 275 5.47 -9.06 -31.25
N GLY A 276 4.78 -8.13 -30.65
CA GLY A 276 3.52 -7.62 -31.16
C GLY A 276 2.38 -7.68 -30.12
N VAL A 277 1.16 -7.53 -30.60
CA VAL A 277 -0.02 -7.45 -29.72
C VAL A 277 -0.44 -8.78 -29.13
N ASN A 278 -0.09 -9.89 -29.81
CA ASN A 278 -0.40 -11.23 -29.30
C ASN A 278 0.43 -11.54 -28.06
N VAL A 279 -0.25 -11.96 -27.02
CA VAL A 279 0.41 -12.40 -25.78
C VAL A 279 0.96 -13.81 -26.02
N SER A 280 2.26 -13.98 -25.91
CA SER A 280 2.95 -15.23 -26.26
C SER A 280 4.07 -15.57 -25.26
N ALA A 281 4.20 -16.86 -24.93
CA ALA A 281 5.30 -17.37 -24.12
C ALA A 281 6.50 -17.68 -25.00
N ASN A 282 7.31 -16.68 -25.31
CA ASN A 282 8.36 -16.77 -26.32
C ASN A 282 9.68 -16.05 -25.94
N GLN A 283 9.86 -15.66 -24.68
CA GLN A 283 11.06 -14.95 -24.23
C GLN A 283 11.78 -15.73 -23.11
N ASP A 284 13.09 -15.57 -23.08
CA ASP A 284 13.96 -16.20 -22.09
C ASP A 284 14.37 -15.27 -20.95
N GLU A 285 14.04 -13.97 -21.07
CA GLU A 285 14.38 -12.94 -20.09
C GLU A 285 13.13 -12.20 -19.61
N GLU A 286 13.13 -11.79 -18.34
CA GLU A 286 12.07 -10.99 -17.74
C GLU A 286 12.43 -9.50 -17.76
N LEU A 287 11.96 -8.81 -18.80
CA LEU A 287 12.13 -7.37 -19.00
C LEU A 287 10.75 -6.68 -19.01
N ASP A 288 10.68 -5.42 -19.40
CA ASP A 288 9.45 -4.63 -19.34
C ASP A 288 8.28 -5.27 -20.13
N HIS A 289 8.56 -5.84 -21.31
CA HIS A 289 7.52 -6.49 -22.13
C HIS A 289 7.02 -7.81 -21.55
N GLU A 290 7.69 -8.38 -20.57
CA GLU A 290 7.32 -9.59 -19.86
C GLU A 290 6.70 -9.30 -18.50
N THR A 291 6.62 -8.03 -18.11
CA THR A 291 6.07 -7.57 -16.83
C THR A 291 4.65 -7.04 -17.04
N PHE A 292 3.74 -7.45 -16.17
CA PHE A 292 2.34 -7.03 -16.23
C PHE A 292 1.89 -6.51 -14.86
N LEU A 293 1.18 -5.38 -14.89
CA LEU A 293 0.50 -4.86 -13.71
C LEU A 293 -0.78 -5.67 -13.51
N MET A 294 -0.88 -6.35 -12.40
CA MET A 294 -2.03 -7.17 -12.06
C MET A 294 -2.93 -6.46 -11.05
N GLN A 295 -4.21 -6.36 -11.37
CA GLN A 295 -5.22 -5.82 -10.46
C GLN A 295 -6.39 -6.79 -10.36
N ILE A 296 -6.91 -6.95 -9.15
CA ILE A 296 -8.07 -7.80 -8.87
C ILE A 296 -9.26 -6.91 -8.56
N ASP A 297 -10.31 -7.05 -9.35
CA ASP A 297 -11.54 -6.29 -9.17
C ASP A 297 -12.27 -6.73 -7.90
N GLN A 298 -12.70 -5.75 -7.11
CA GLN A 298 -13.32 -5.98 -5.82
C GLN A 298 -14.67 -6.71 -5.93
N GLU A 299 -15.46 -6.39 -6.94
CA GLU A 299 -16.81 -6.94 -7.10
C GLU A 299 -16.80 -8.33 -7.72
N THR A 300 -16.10 -8.47 -8.84
CA THR A 300 -16.04 -9.71 -9.60
C THR A 300 -14.99 -10.68 -9.09
N LYS A 301 -14.00 -10.21 -8.36
CA LYS A 301 -12.80 -10.94 -7.89
C LYS A 301 -11.97 -11.51 -9.02
N LYS A 302 -12.14 -10.97 -10.22
CA LYS A 302 -11.36 -11.32 -11.41
C LYS A 302 -10.20 -10.35 -11.58
N CYS A 303 -9.15 -10.79 -12.25
CA CYS A 303 -7.95 -9.99 -12.44
C CYS A 303 -7.83 -9.41 -13.85
N THR A 304 -7.15 -8.29 -13.96
CA THR A 304 -6.70 -7.69 -15.21
C THR A 304 -5.19 -7.67 -15.25
N PHE A 305 -4.62 -7.76 -16.46
CA PHE A 305 -3.18 -7.63 -16.70
C PHE A 305 -2.94 -6.47 -17.65
N TYR A 306 -2.20 -5.48 -17.20
CA TYR A 306 -1.86 -4.30 -17.98
C TYR A 306 -0.41 -4.37 -18.43
N SER A 307 -0.16 -4.17 -19.71
CA SER A 307 1.18 -4.30 -20.30
C SER A 307 1.95 -2.98 -20.33
N SER A 308 3.28 -3.06 -20.45
CA SER A 308 4.14 -1.89 -20.63
C SER A 308 3.89 -1.16 -21.95
N THR A 309 3.24 -1.79 -22.91
CA THR A 309 2.83 -1.19 -24.18
C THR A 309 1.55 -0.37 -24.10
N GLY A 310 0.90 -0.34 -22.93
CA GLY A 310 -0.29 0.48 -22.68
C GLY A 310 -1.62 -0.21 -22.94
N GLY A 311 -1.63 -1.54 -23.08
CA GLY A 311 -2.86 -2.29 -23.32
C GLY A 311 -3.13 -3.35 -22.25
N TYR A 312 -4.42 -3.53 -21.92
CA TYR A 312 -4.86 -4.68 -21.12
C TYR A 312 -4.92 -5.95 -21.98
N TRP A 313 -4.59 -7.08 -21.38
CA TRP A 313 -4.92 -8.36 -22.00
C TRP A 313 -6.42 -8.42 -22.22
N THR A 314 -6.81 -8.79 -23.43
CA THR A 314 -8.23 -8.96 -23.79
C THR A 314 -8.45 -10.23 -24.62
N LEU A 315 -9.55 -10.90 -24.35
CA LEU A 315 -10.01 -11.99 -25.17
C LEU A 315 -10.49 -11.45 -26.51
N VAL A 316 -9.96 -11.99 -27.60
CA VAL A 316 -10.35 -11.63 -28.97
C VAL A 316 -11.02 -12.81 -29.67
N THR A 317 -11.49 -12.60 -30.90
CA THR A 317 -12.15 -13.61 -31.72
C THR A 317 -11.27 -14.86 -31.84
N HIS A 318 -11.87 -16.03 -31.78
CA HIS A 318 -11.22 -17.34 -31.79
C HIS A 318 -10.40 -17.70 -30.54
N GLY A 319 -10.61 -16.97 -29.46
CA GLY A 319 -10.02 -17.26 -28.14
C GLY A 319 -8.62 -16.71 -27.92
N GLY A 320 -8.02 -16.03 -28.89
CA GLY A 320 -6.70 -15.40 -28.73
C GLY A 320 -6.68 -14.36 -27.61
N ILE A 321 -5.51 -14.13 -27.06
CA ILE A 321 -5.27 -13.08 -26.05
C ILE A 321 -4.35 -12.04 -26.64
N GLN A 322 -4.80 -10.78 -26.66
CA GLN A 322 -4.03 -9.63 -27.15
C GLN A 322 -3.99 -8.50 -26.11
N ALA A 323 -2.85 -7.81 -26.03
CA ALA A 323 -2.66 -6.68 -25.10
C ALA A 323 -3.01 -5.36 -25.79
N ILE A 324 -4.26 -5.18 -26.18
CA ILE A 324 -4.73 -4.05 -26.99
C ILE A 324 -5.85 -3.22 -26.37
N ALA A 325 -6.48 -3.69 -25.31
CA ALA A 325 -7.62 -2.99 -24.73
C ALA A 325 -7.18 -1.73 -23.96
N THR A 326 -7.86 -0.63 -24.23
CA THR A 326 -7.63 0.65 -23.54
C THR A 326 -8.51 0.83 -22.32
N GLN A 327 -9.55 0.03 -22.18
CA GLN A 327 -10.50 0.06 -21.09
C GLN A 327 -10.80 -1.33 -20.56
N ILE A 328 -11.11 -1.39 -19.27
CA ILE A 328 -11.51 -2.64 -18.61
C ILE A 328 -12.93 -3.02 -19.05
N SER A 329 -13.11 -4.28 -19.42
CA SER A 329 -14.40 -4.87 -19.80
C SER A 329 -14.45 -6.34 -19.36
N ALA A 330 -15.55 -7.02 -19.60
CA ALA A 330 -15.66 -8.47 -19.33
C ALA A 330 -14.55 -9.27 -20.04
N ASN A 331 -14.14 -8.85 -21.23
CA ASN A 331 -13.11 -9.55 -22.02
C ASN A 331 -11.68 -9.31 -21.52
N THR A 332 -11.46 -8.31 -20.65
CA THR A 332 -10.16 -8.06 -20.03
C THR A 332 -10.01 -8.70 -18.66
N MET A 333 -11.06 -9.33 -18.16
CA MET A 333 -11.06 -9.94 -16.83
C MET A 333 -10.92 -11.45 -16.92
N PHE A 334 -10.04 -11.97 -16.05
CA PHE A 334 -9.73 -13.40 -15.95
C PHE A 334 -9.97 -13.87 -14.52
N GLU A 335 -10.60 -15.03 -14.39
CA GLU A 335 -10.74 -15.72 -13.11
C GLU A 335 -9.44 -16.46 -12.82
N MET A 336 -8.82 -16.20 -11.66
CA MET A 336 -7.61 -16.88 -11.23
C MET A 336 -7.97 -18.10 -10.38
N GLU A 337 -7.43 -19.24 -10.76
CA GLU A 337 -7.50 -20.46 -9.96
C GLU A 337 -6.11 -20.79 -9.42
N TRP A 338 -5.97 -20.77 -8.11
CA TRP A 338 -4.72 -21.12 -7.43
C TRP A 338 -4.60 -22.64 -7.34
N ARG A 339 -3.55 -23.19 -7.94
CA ARG A 339 -3.30 -24.62 -8.06
C ARG A 339 -1.93 -24.99 -7.49
N GLY A 340 -1.77 -24.80 -6.17
CA GLY A 340 -0.49 -25.00 -5.52
C GLY A 340 0.56 -24.02 -6.03
N ARG A 341 1.63 -24.54 -6.63
CA ARG A 341 2.71 -23.71 -7.21
C ARG A 341 2.37 -23.07 -8.55
N ARG A 342 1.15 -23.33 -9.06
CA ARG A 342 0.72 -22.86 -10.38
C ARG A 342 -0.58 -22.08 -10.27
N VAL A 343 -0.88 -21.36 -11.31
CA VAL A 343 -2.13 -20.64 -11.48
C VAL A 343 -2.72 -20.95 -12.84
N ALA A 344 -4.03 -21.10 -12.91
CA ALA A 344 -4.78 -21.18 -14.14
C ALA A 344 -5.67 -19.95 -14.29
N LEU A 345 -5.87 -19.49 -15.54
CA LEU A 345 -6.64 -18.31 -15.88
C LEU A 345 -7.83 -18.69 -16.74
N LYS A 346 -9.03 -18.34 -16.31
CA LYS A 346 -10.26 -18.59 -17.05
C LYS A 346 -10.79 -17.29 -17.62
N ALA A 347 -10.95 -17.25 -18.94
CA ALA A 347 -11.43 -16.07 -19.64
C ALA A 347 -12.96 -15.93 -19.59
N SER A 348 -13.50 -14.83 -20.09
CA SER A 348 -14.93 -14.52 -20.10
C SER A 348 -15.76 -15.51 -20.95
N ASN A 349 -15.14 -16.23 -21.87
CA ASN A 349 -15.80 -17.31 -22.63
C ASN A 349 -15.95 -18.63 -21.85
N GLY A 350 -15.55 -18.66 -20.57
CA GLY A 350 -15.60 -19.83 -19.72
C GLY A 350 -14.50 -20.87 -19.98
N ARG A 351 -13.51 -20.52 -20.82
CA ARG A 351 -12.41 -21.42 -21.17
C ARG A 351 -11.10 -20.96 -20.53
N TYR A 352 -10.22 -21.92 -20.29
CA TYR A 352 -8.90 -21.66 -19.73
C TYR A 352 -7.93 -21.16 -20.80
N VAL A 353 -7.14 -20.18 -20.41
CA VAL A 353 -6.01 -19.71 -21.21
C VAL A 353 -4.98 -20.82 -21.28
N CYS A 354 -4.62 -21.22 -22.48
CA CYS A 354 -3.58 -22.22 -22.71
C CYS A 354 -2.48 -21.69 -23.63
N MET A 355 -1.29 -22.26 -23.47
CA MET A 355 -0.16 -22.01 -24.36
C MET A 355 -0.28 -22.95 -25.55
N LYS A 356 -0.40 -22.40 -26.77
CA LYS A 356 -0.34 -23.17 -28.03
C LYS A 356 1.09 -23.64 -28.30
N LYS A 357 1.26 -24.55 -29.25
CA LYS A 357 2.56 -25.09 -29.67
C LYS A 357 3.54 -24.00 -30.13
N ASN A 358 3.02 -22.90 -30.73
CA ASN A 358 3.82 -21.76 -31.15
C ASN A 358 4.09 -20.74 -30.05
N GLY A 359 3.66 -21.01 -28.81
CA GLY A 359 3.82 -20.13 -27.66
C GLY A 359 2.70 -19.12 -27.45
N GLN A 360 1.81 -18.89 -28.41
CA GLN A 360 0.71 -17.96 -28.27
C GLN A 360 -0.28 -18.43 -27.20
N LEU A 361 -0.80 -17.48 -26.43
CA LEU A 361 -1.86 -17.77 -25.45
C LEU A 361 -3.23 -17.63 -26.07
N ALA A 362 -4.10 -18.59 -25.77
CA ALA A 362 -5.50 -18.58 -26.21
C ALA A 362 -6.40 -19.27 -25.19
N ALA A 363 -7.57 -18.69 -24.95
CA ALA A 363 -8.58 -19.25 -24.05
C ALA A 363 -9.45 -20.25 -24.83
N ILE A 364 -8.94 -21.44 -25.00
CA ILE A 364 -9.54 -22.52 -25.84
C ILE A 364 -9.70 -23.84 -25.11
N SER A 365 -9.22 -23.99 -23.88
CA SER A 365 -9.27 -25.26 -23.14
C SER A 365 -10.47 -25.30 -22.21
N ASP A 366 -11.19 -26.43 -22.24
CA ASP A 366 -12.36 -26.65 -21.37
C ASP A 366 -11.97 -27.08 -19.96
N PHE A 367 -10.74 -27.57 -19.78
CA PHE A 367 -10.21 -28.01 -18.48
C PHE A 367 -8.70 -27.88 -18.45
N VAL A 368 -8.13 -27.89 -17.24
CA VAL A 368 -6.68 -27.93 -17.04
C VAL A 368 -6.18 -29.35 -17.19
N GLY A 369 -5.34 -29.59 -18.21
CA GLY A 369 -4.84 -30.91 -18.57
C GLY A 369 -3.77 -31.43 -17.59
N ARG A 370 -3.25 -32.63 -17.92
CA ARG A 370 -2.09 -33.20 -17.23
C ARG A 370 -0.79 -32.75 -17.91
N PRO A 371 0.32 -32.66 -17.20
CA PRO A 371 1.61 -32.40 -17.82
C PRO A 371 1.93 -33.40 -18.93
N HIS A 372 2.47 -32.90 -20.03
CA HIS A 372 2.76 -33.73 -21.23
C HIS A 372 3.93 -34.70 -21.04
N SER A 373 4.80 -34.48 -20.07
CA SER A 373 5.91 -35.38 -19.80
C SER A 373 6.31 -35.34 -18.33
N ALA A 374 7.07 -36.35 -17.90
CA ALA A 374 7.65 -36.37 -16.55
C ALA A 374 8.63 -35.22 -16.30
N LEU A 375 9.15 -34.62 -17.36
CA LEU A 375 10.04 -33.45 -17.30
C LEU A 375 9.26 -32.13 -17.29
N SER A 376 8.01 -32.12 -17.78
CA SER A 376 7.12 -30.96 -17.73
C SER A 376 6.32 -30.99 -16.44
N ARG A 377 6.62 -30.08 -15.54
CA ARG A 377 5.93 -29.96 -14.25
C ARG A 377 4.60 -29.21 -14.34
N SER A 378 4.18 -28.78 -15.51
CA SER A 378 2.97 -27.99 -15.74
C SER A 378 2.23 -28.43 -16.98
N ALA A 379 0.90 -28.32 -16.94
CA ALA A 379 0.05 -28.41 -18.12
C ALA A 379 0.11 -27.10 -18.93
N ASP A 380 -0.37 -27.11 -20.17
CA ASP A 380 -0.39 -25.92 -21.04
C ASP A 380 -1.30 -24.80 -20.51
N GLU A 381 -2.24 -25.12 -19.62
CA GLU A 381 -3.16 -24.20 -18.95
C GLU A 381 -2.63 -23.70 -17.61
N GLU A 382 -1.45 -24.14 -17.18
CA GLU A 382 -0.86 -23.74 -15.92
C GLU A 382 0.32 -22.80 -16.13
N PHE A 383 0.40 -21.79 -15.28
CA PHE A 383 1.47 -20.79 -15.30
C PHE A 383 2.12 -20.68 -13.94
N ILE A 384 3.42 -20.36 -13.94
CA ILE A 384 4.11 -19.87 -12.77
C ILE A 384 3.90 -18.36 -12.73
N LEU A 385 3.40 -17.84 -11.62
CA LEU A 385 3.20 -16.41 -11.42
C LEU A 385 4.20 -15.92 -10.36
N LYS A 386 5.06 -14.97 -10.74
CA LYS A 386 6.10 -14.40 -9.89
C LYS A 386 5.85 -12.93 -9.64
N LEU A 387 5.75 -12.53 -8.38
CA LEU A 387 5.74 -11.15 -7.95
C LEU A 387 7.15 -10.56 -8.07
N ILE A 388 7.32 -9.48 -8.83
CA ILE A 388 8.65 -8.91 -9.11
C ILE A 388 8.93 -7.60 -8.41
N ASN A 389 7.91 -6.86 -7.98
CA ASN A 389 8.10 -5.54 -7.38
C ASN A 389 8.04 -5.53 -5.85
N ARG A 390 8.31 -6.68 -5.22
CA ARG A 390 8.43 -6.80 -3.76
C ARG A 390 9.65 -7.64 -3.36
N PRO A 391 10.87 -7.27 -3.78
CA PRO A 391 12.07 -7.95 -3.28
C PRO A 391 12.21 -7.76 -1.77
N ILE A 392 11.69 -6.65 -1.28
CA ILE A 392 11.56 -6.31 0.13
C ILE A 392 10.08 -6.29 0.47
N LEU A 393 9.68 -7.11 1.45
CA LEU A 393 8.30 -7.31 1.85
C LEU A 393 8.05 -6.72 3.22
N VAL A 394 7.00 -5.91 3.33
CA VAL A 394 6.45 -5.42 4.60
C VAL A 394 5.00 -5.89 4.66
N LEU A 395 4.65 -6.58 5.73
CA LEU A 395 3.30 -7.13 5.91
C LEU A 395 2.55 -6.37 7.01
N ARG A 396 1.35 -5.91 6.69
CA ARG A 396 0.42 -5.27 7.62
C ARG A 396 -0.91 -6.03 7.63
N GLY A 397 -1.30 -6.50 8.82
CA GLY A 397 -2.59 -7.14 9.04
C GLY A 397 -3.59 -6.22 9.73
N LEU A 398 -4.69 -6.80 10.21
CA LEU A 398 -5.77 -6.05 10.89
C LEU A 398 -5.30 -5.35 12.17
N ASP A 399 -4.35 -5.93 12.89
CA ASP A 399 -3.93 -5.45 14.21
C ASP A 399 -2.58 -4.78 14.20
N GLY A 400 -1.92 -4.67 13.07
CA GLY A 400 -0.62 -4.03 12.93
C GLY A 400 0.33 -4.75 11.98
N PHE A 401 1.61 -4.42 12.11
CA PHE A 401 2.67 -4.96 11.26
C PHE A 401 3.25 -6.26 11.80
N VAL A 402 3.76 -7.08 10.88
CA VAL A 402 4.56 -8.25 11.21
C VAL A 402 5.97 -7.82 11.58
N CYS A 403 6.45 -8.30 12.72
CA CYS A 403 7.72 -7.92 13.30
C CYS A 403 8.29 -9.09 14.11
N HIS A 404 9.60 -9.21 14.19
CA HIS A 404 10.25 -10.19 15.07
C HIS A 404 9.87 -9.94 16.51
N ARG A 405 9.50 -11.01 17.20
CA ARG A 405 9.27 -10.94 18.63
C ARG A 405 10.60 -10.96 19.39
N ARG A 406 10.82 -9.94 20.19
CA ARG A 406 12.06 -9.81 20.98
C ARG A 406 12.27 -11.03 21.89
N GLY A 407 13.46 -11.60 21.82
CA GLY A 407 13.83 -12.76 22.63
C GLY A 407 13.14 -14.07 22.24
N SER A 408 12.63 -14.16 21.03
CA SER A 408 11.92 -15.32 20.50
C SER A 408 12.27 -15.53 19.02
N ASN A 409 12.03 -16.74 18.51
CA ASN A 409 12.10 -17.03 17.08
C ASN A 409 10.74 -16.84 16.38
N GLN A 410 9.73 -16.35 17.09
CA GLN A 410 8.39 -16.13 16.56
C GLN A 410 8.21 -14.69 16.09
N LEU A 411 7.10 -14.43 15.42
CA LEU A 411 6.76 -13.15 14.82
C LEU A 411 5.47 -12.59 15.45
N ASP A 412 5.50 -11.32 15.83
CA ASP A 412 4.31 -10.59 16.24
C ASP A 412 3.57 -10.06 15.00
N THR A 413 2.25 -9.89 15.10
CA THR A 413 1.39 -9.36 14.03
C THR A 413 0.65 -8.09 14.42
N ASN A 414 0.93 -7.56 15.61
CA ASN A 414 0.21 -6.45 16.24
C ASN A 414 1.11 -5.26 16.57
N ARG A 415 2.24 -5.11 15.88
CA ARG A 415 3.22 -4.05 16.16
C ARG A 415 2.92 -2.78 15.39
N SER A 416 3.28 -1.65 15.97
CA SER A 416 3.23 -0.35 15.30
C SER A 416 4.41 -0.11 14.37
N ALA A 417 5.54 -0.76 14.65
CA ALA A 417 6.71 -0.79 13.78
C ALA A 417 6.72 -2.09 12.96
N TYR A 418 7.37 -2.05 11.82
CA TYR A 418 7.51 -3.21 10.94
C TYR A 418 8.95 -3.65 10.79
N ASP A 419 9.13 -4.94 10.52
CA ASP A 419 10.37 -5.48 9.98
C ASP A 419 10.25 -5.62 8.47
N VAL A 420 11.39 -5.56 7.82
CA VAL A 420 11.55 -5.76 6.39
C VAL A 420 12.01 -7.18 6.14
N PHE A 421 11.30 -7.90 5.28
CA PHE A 421 11.63 -9.26 4.91
C PHE A 421 12.07 -9.33 3.46
N HIS A 422 13.01 -10.23 3.17
CA HIS A 422 13.49 -10.46 1.81
C HIS A 422 12.81 -11.68 1.21
N LEU A 423 12.39 -11.56 -0.04
CA LEU A 423 11.80 -12.67 -0.78
C LEU A 423 12.83 -13.26 -1.73
N SER A 424 12.86 -14.59 -1.78
CA SER A 424 13.39 -15.37 -2.89
C SER A 424 12.25 -16.19 -3.51
N PHE A 425 12.47 -16.67 -4.72
CA PHE A 425 11.45 -17.36 -5.49
C PHE A 425 12.03 -18.56 -6.20
N SER A 426 11.31 -19.69 -6.13
CA SER A 426 11.69 -20.93 -6.82
C SER A 426 10.46 -21.74 -7.15
N ASP A 427 10.29 -22.05 -8.42
CA ASP A 427 9.25 -22.98 -8.94
C ASP A 427 7.84 -22.67 -8.41
N GLY A 428 7.45 -21.40 -8.44
CA GLY A 428 6.10 -20.95 -8.04
C GLY A 428 5.91 -20.71 -6.55
N ALA A 429 6.93 -20.89 -5.72
CA ALA A 429 6.89 -20.68 -4.29
C ALA A 429 7.88 -19.59 -3.86
N TYR A 430 7.59 -18.99 -2.71
CA TYR A 430 8.42 -17.93 -2.12
C TYR A 430 9.10 -18.44 -0.87
N GLN A 431 10.32 -17.97 -0.64
CA GLN A 431 11.05 -18.16 0.61
C GLN A 431 11.21 -16.80 1.25
N ILE A 432 10.96 -16.71 2.54
CA ILE A 432 10.92 -15.45 3.29
C ILE A 432 12.06 -15.45 4.30
N ARG A 433 12.89 -14.41 4.28
CA ARG A 433 14.06 -14.28 5.14
C ARG A 433 14.03 -12.94 5.87
N GLY A 434 14.28 -12.98 7.18
CA GLY A 434 14.42 -11.79 8.00
C GLY A 434 15.79 -11.14 7.91
N ARG A 435 15.92 -9.97 8.54
CA ARG A 435 17.16 -9.17 8.55
C ARG A 435 18.36 -9.92 9.11
N GLY A 436 18.15 -10.81 10.07
CA GLY A 436 19.21 -11.66 10.65
C GLY A 436 19.65 -12.83 9.77
N GLY A 437 19.08 -12.99 8.58
CA GLY A 437 19.38 -14.07 7.64
C GLY A 437 18.62 -15.36 7.86
N GLY A 438 17.81 -15.46 8.91
CA GLY A 438 16.98 -16.64 9.19
C GLY A 438 15.78 -16.75 8.28
N PHE A 439 15.47 -17.95 7.81
CA PHE A 439 14.30 -18.23 6.99
C PHE A 439 13.06 -18.49 7.86
N TRP A 440 11.92 -18.10 7.32
CA TRP A 440 10.64 -18.48 7.91
C TRP A 440 10.36 -19.97 7.71
N TYR A 441 9.79 -20.60 8.73
CA TYR A 441 9.33 -21.98 8.64
C TYR A 441 8.16 -22.20 9.59
N THR A 442 7.37 -23.23 9.33
CA THR A 442 6.25 -23.63 10.16
C THR A 442 6.73 -24.63 11.20
N GLY A 443 6.68 -24.24 12.47
CA GLY A 443 7.03 -25.08 13.61
C GLY A 443 5.86 -25.88 14.13
N SER A 444 6.02 -26.38 15.36
CA SER A 444 4.97 -27.15 16.05
C SER A 444 3.70 -26.32 16.22
N HIS A 445 2.54 -27.00 16.09
CA HIS A 445 1.22 -26.37 16.30
C HIS A 445 0.93 -25.18 15.39
N GLY A 446 1.55 -25.12 14.22
CA GLY A 446 1.33 -24.06 13.25
C GLY A 446 2.02 -22.72 13.56
N SER A 447 2.89 -22.66 14.56
CA SER A 447 3.65 -21.45 14.82
C SER A 447 4.60 -21.14 13.65
N VAL A 448 4.73 -19.86 13.27
CA VAL A 448 5.68 -19.42 12.26
C VAL A 448 6.92 -18.89 12.96
N CYS A 449 8.05 -19.48 12.64
CA CYS A 449 9.36 -19.14 13.18
C CYS A 449 10.23 -18.49 12.10
N SER A 450 11.20 -17.68 12.51
CA SER A 450 12.02 -16.86 11.60
C SER A 450 13.53 -17.08 11.75
N ASP A 451 13.94 -18.17 12.40
CA ASP A 451 15.33 -18.50 12.67
C ASP A 451 15.82 -19.73 11.88
N GLY A 452 15.14 -20.12 10.80
CA GLY A 452 15.47 -21.30 10.02
C GLY A 452 16.81 -21.17 9.27
N GLU A 453 17.60 -22.25 9.30
CA GLU A 453 18.83 -22.37 8.50
C GLU A 453 18.50 -22.75 7.06
N LEU A 454 17.39 -23.46 6.86
CA LEU A 454 16.89 -23.89 5.57
C LEU A 454 15.62 -23.15 5.18
N ALA A 455 15.52 -22.83 3.90
CA ALA A 455 14.35 -22.18 3.35
C ALA A 455 13.15 -23.13 3.30
N GLU A 456 11.98 -22.65 3.69
CA GLU A 456 10.70 -23.32 3.53
C GLU A 456 9.86 -22.59 2.50
N ASP A 457 9.10 -23.31 1.70
CA ASP A 457 8.29 -22.73 0.64
C ASP A 457 6.94 -22.24 1.17
N PHE A 458 6.57 -21.02 0.76
CA PHE A 458 5.26 -20.44 1.00
C PHE A 458 4.61 -20.10 -0.34
N LEU A 459 3.30 -20.30 -0.43
CA LEU A 459 2.52 -19.97 -1.62
C LEU A 459 1.79 -18.66 -1.41
N PHE A 460 1.88 -17.76 -2.38
CA PHE A 460 1.18 -16.47 -2.36
C PHE A 460 -0.07 -16.55 -3.23
N GLU A 461 -1.20 -16.19 -2.66
CA GLU A 461 -2.46 -16.06 -3.35
C GLU A 461 -2.94 -14.61 -3.26
N PHE A 462 -2.91 -13.92 -4.37
CA PHE A 462 -3.30 -12.51 -4.43
C PHE A 462 -4.81 -12.37 -4.39
N ARG A 463 -5.28 -11.38 -3.64
CA ARG A 463 -6.70 -11.12 -3.42
C ARG A 463 -7.04 -9.68 -3.76
N GLU A 464 -8.33 -9.39 -3.82
CA GLU A 464 -8.85 -8.05 -4.05
C GLU A 464 -8.38 -7.05 -2.98
N ARG A 465 -8.47 -5.75 -3.29
CA ARG A 465 -8.05 -4.63 -2.43
C ARG A 465 -6.57 -4.63 -2.07
N GLY A 466 -5.73 -5.18 -2.93
CA GLY A 466 -4.29 -5.25 -2.65
C GLY A 466 -3.95 -6.12 -1.45
N ARG A 467 -4.69 -7.19 -1.22
CA ARG A 467 -4.44 -8.14 -0.15
C ARG A 467 -3.73 -9.39 -0.66
N LEU A 468 -3.01 -10.03 0.24
CA LEU A 468 -2.26 -11.25 0.00
C LEU A 468 -2.64 -12.30 1.04
N ALA A 469 -2.91 -13.53 0.59
CA ALA A 469 -2.99 -14.70 1.45
C ALA A 469 -1.70 -15.52 1.28
N ILE A 470 -1.11 -15.96 2.38
CA ILE A 470 0.11 -16.75 2.39
C ILE A 470 -0.21 -18.14 2.92
N ARG A 471 0.04 -19.16 2.11
CA ARG A 471 -0.24 -20.55 2.46
C ARG A 471 1.04 -21.28 2.79
N ALA A 472 1.08 -21.93 3.95
CA ALA A 472 2.22 -22.72 4.41
C ALA A 472 2.19 -24.16 3.89
N LEU A 473 3.25 -24.93 4.11
CA LEU A 473 3.36 -26.33 3.72
C LEU A 473 2.30 -27.25 4.35
N ASN A 474 1.81 -26.89 5.53
CA ASN A 474 0.72 -27.63 6.18
C ASN A 474 -0.66 -27.40 5.53
N GLY A 475 -0.72 -26.60 4.46
CA GLY A 475 -1.95 -26.28 3.76
C GLY A 475 -2.80 -25.19 4.41
N LYS A 476 -2.34 -24.62 5.52
CA LYS A 476 -3.04 -23.56 6.25
C LYS A 476 -2.51 -22.19 5.86
N TYR A 477 -3.36 -21.17 6.03
CA TYR A 477 -3.00 -19.78 5.77
C TYR A 477 -2.43 -19.10 7.00
N LEU A 478 -1.46 -18.21 6.78
CA LEU A 478 -0.87 -17.42 7.84
C LEU A 478 -1.86 -16.36 8.32
N ARG A 479 -2.07 -16.30 9.63
CA ARG A 479 -2.93 -15.29 10.24
C ARG A 479 -2.32 -14.73 11.53
N GLY A 480 -2.76 -13.51 11.90
CA GLY A 480 -2.53 -12.98 13.22
C GLY A 480 -3.52 -13.57 14.21
N GLY A 481 -3.02 -14.35 15.17
CA GLY A 481 -3.86 -14.96 16.18
C GLY A 481 -4.26 -13.98 17.29
N ALA A 482 -5.16 -14.42 18.20
CA ALA A 482 -5.59 -13.64 19.35
C ALA A 482 -4.44 -13.28 20.29
N SER A 483 -3.39 -14.09 20.33
CA SER A 483 -2.15 -13.85 21.09
C SER A 483 -1.24 -12.80 20.44
N GLY A 484 -1.56 -12.32 19.24
CA GLY A 484 -0.71 -11.42 18.46
C GLY A 484 0.46 -12.10 17.75
N LEU A 485 0.51 -13.43 17.74
CA LEU A 485 1.53 -14.20 17.03
C LEU A 485 1.09 -14.61 15.64
N LEU A 486 2.06 -14.66 14.73
CA LEU A 486 1.84 -15.18 13.38
C LEU A 486 1.77 -16.71 13.42
N ARG A 487 0.68 -17.27 12.91
CA ARG A 487 0.43 -18.72 12.92
C ARG A 487 -0.12 -19.17 11.56
N ALA A 488 0.28 -20.36 11.15
CA ALA A 488 -0.24 -21.04 9.97
C ALA A 488 -1.34 -22.02 10.39
N ASP A 489 -2.51 -21.49 10.76
CA ASP A 489 -3.63 -22.28 11.29
C ASP A 489 -5.01 -21.88 10.74
N ALA A 490 -5.08 -20.97 9.78
CA ALA A 490 -6.34 -20.57 9.17
C ALA A 490 -6.70 -21.50 8.01
N ASP A 491 -7.97 -21.94 7.97
CA ASP A 491 -8.47 -22.79 6.89
C ASP A 491 -8.84 -22.00 5.64
N LEU A 492 -9.21 -20.74 5.79
CA LEU A 492 -9.67 -19.88 4.71
C LEU A 492 -8.83 -18.59 4.61
N PRO A 493 -8.60 -18.09 3.38
CA PRO A 493 -7.88 -16.83 3.17
C PRO A 493 -8.81 -15.63 3.35
N ALA A 494 -9.22 -15.37 4.58
CA ALA A 494 -10.16 -14.31 4.91
C ALA A 494 -9.83 -13.65 6.25
N GLY A 495 -10.29 -12.43 6.47
CA GLY A 495 -10.13 -11.70 7.73
C GLY A 495 -8.67 -11.51 8.13
N SER A 496 -8.30 -12.06 9.28
CA SER A 496 -6.94 -11.97 9.83
C SER A 496 -5.89 -12.79 9.05
N ALA A 497 -6.31 -13.56 8.04
CA ALA A 497 -5.42 -14.28 7.12
C ALA A 497 -5.13 -13.51 5.82
N LEU A 498 -5.54 -12.25 5.75
CA LEU A 498 -5.25 -11.35 4.62
C LEU A 498 -4.28 -10.26 5.06
N TRP A 499 -3.31 -9.96 4.19
CA TRP A 499 -2.21 -9.05 4.47
C TRP A 499 -2.10 -7.97 3.40
N GLU A 500 -1.85 -6.74 3.83
CA GLU A 500 -1.32 -5.68 2.96
C GLU A 500 0.19 -5.91 2.77
N TYR A 501 0.69 -5.63 1.58
CA TYR A 501 2.08 -5.91 1.22
C TYR A 501 2.69 -4.88 0.30
#